data_729d2dad5574c46890d76af70df2f523
#
_entry.id   729d2dad5574c46890d76af70df2f523
#
_cell.length_a   1.000
_cell.length_b   1.000
_cell.length_c   1.000
_cell.angle_alpha   90.00
_cell.angle_beta   90.00
_cell.angle_gamma   90.00
#
_symmetry.space_group_name_H-M   'P 1'
#
loop_
_entity.id
_entity.type
_entity.pdbx_description
1 polymer ?
#
loop_
_entity_poly.entity_id
_entity_poly.type
_entity_poly.pdbx_seq_one_letter_code
_entity_poly.pdbx_strand_id
1 'polypeptide(L)'
;MNHLDQRDELLRIDRPVDVEYEAGAIADLLVKNDGPAVLFEQPRLADGTISSIPLLMNAFGSHDRTLRALGASHETEIGDRMVAMMKPDIGLYMRKPWKGLPLLRDALAMPPKKVRKGKGQRVRLPNDLTKLPIPKTWPMDGGHFITLPLVVTKDGDGEHNLGMYRAQVHNETELGLHWQIHKHAADHAAKGERMPVAVCIGGPPELIFSAISPLPDNLSEYQFAGILGQKSLPITKALTQDLWVPAEADICLLYTSPSPRDPTK
;
A
#
# COMPACT_ATOMS: atom_id res chain seq x y z
N MET A 1 0.99 3.39 -13.52
CA MET A 1 2.01 3.58 -14.57
C MET A 1 1.44 4.23 -15.83
N ASN A 2 0.46 3.63 -16.54
CA ASN A 2 -0.06 4.20 -17.80
C ASN A 2 -0.46 5.69 -17.72
N HIS A 3 -1.02 6.16 -16.61
CA HIS A 3 -1.37 7.57 -16.43
C HIS A 3 -0.16 8.50 -16.28
N LEU A 4 0.94 8.00 -15.73
CA LEU A 4 2.19 8.75 -15.62
C LEU A 4 2.87 8.85 -16.99
N ASP A 5 2.93 7.73 -17.75
CA ASP A 5 3.45 7.72 -19.11
C ASP A 5 2.70 8.69 -20.04
N GLN A 6 1.36 8.70 -19.99
CA GLN A 6 0.52 9.56 -20.84
C GLN A 6 0.68 11.07 -20.57
N ARG A 7 1.35 11.44 -19.47
CA ARG A 7 1.54 12.82 -19.03
C ARG A 7 3.00 13.26 -19.01
N ASP A 8 3.89 12.43 -19.53
CA ASP A 8 5.34 12.66 -19.45
C ASP A 8 5.85 12.81 -17.99
N GLU A 9 5.14 12.17 -17.04
CA GLU A 9 5.46 12.19 -15.62
C GLU A 9 6.20 10.91 -15.16
N LEU A 10 6.69 10.08 -16.08
CA LEU A 10 7.45 8.87 -15.80
C LEU A 10 8.78 8.87 -16.55
N LEU A 11 9.86 9.01 -15.80
CA LEU A 11 11.21 8.78 -16.32
C LEU A 11 11.50 7.28 -16.30
N ARG A 12 11.87 6.70 -17.45
CA ARG A 12 12.31 5.31 -17.56
C ARG A 12 13.82 5.27 -17.66
N ILE A 13 14.45 4.44 -16.83
CA ILE A 13 15.89 4.19 -16.86
C ILE A 13 16.09 2.72 -17.22
N ASP A 14 16.54 2.48 -18.44
CA ASP A 14 16.72 1.17 -19.06
C ASP A 14 18.13 0.57 -18.85
N ARG A 15 19.03 1.31 -18.20
CA ARG A 15 20.36 0.82 -17.79
C ARG A 15 20.33 0.24 -16.37
N PRO A 16 21.29 -0.64 -16.01
CA PRO A 16 21.44 -1.11 -14.65
C PRO A 16 21.64 0.02 -13.65
N VAL A 17 20.87 -0.01 -12.55
CA VAL A 17 20.94 0.94 -11.42
C VAL A 17 20.92 0.14 -10.12
N ASP A 18 21.87 0.41 -9.22
CA ASP A 18 21.97 -0.30 -7.96
C ASP A 18 20.81 0.04 -7.02
N VAL A 19 20.18 -0.99 -6.45
CA VAL A 19 19.15 -0.80 -5.42
C VAL A 19 19.74 -0.27 -4.11
N GLU A 20 21.04 -0.44 -3.90
CA GLU A 20 21.76 0.17 -2.80
C GLU A 20 22.25 1.58 -3.20
N TYR A 21 21.71 2.57 -2.56
CA TYR A 21 22.07 3.99 -2.63
C TYR A 21 21.77 4.67 -3.99
N GLU A 22 22.15 4.11 -5.15
CA GLU A 22 22.03 4.80 -6.45
C GLU A 22 20.57 5.09 -6.80
N ALA A 23 19.68 4.09 -6.72
CA ALA A 23 18.25 4.29 -6.96
C ALA A 23 17.65 5.30 -5.98
N GLY A 24 18.05 5.23 -4.70
CA GLY A 24 17.62 6.18 -3.66
C GLY A 24 18.08 7.60 -3.94
N ALA A 25 19.35 7.79 -4.34
CA ALA A 25 19.92 9.10 -4.65
C ALA A 25 19.24 9.75 -5.87
N ILE A 26 18.96 8.96 -6.92
CA ILE A 26 18.23 9.45 -8.11
C ILE A 26 16.81 9.87 -7.71
N ALA A 27 16.10 9.07 -6.92
CA ALA A 27 14.77 9.40 -6.46
C ALA A 27 14.75 10.66 -5.57
N ASP A 28 15.70 10.82 -4.66
CA ASP A 28 15.86 12.01 -3.82
C ASP A 28 16.12 13.28 -4.65
N LEU A 29 16.98 13.19 -5.66
CA LEU A 29 17.24 14.29 -6.58
C LEU A 29 15.96 14.70 -7.33
N LEU A 30 15.19 13.74 -7.81
CA LEU A 30 13.92 14.00 -8.50
C LEU A 30 12.90 14.66 -7.59
N VAL A 31 12.72 14.17 -6.35
CA VAL A 31 11.80 14.79 -5.37
C VAL A 31 12.17 16.24 -5.11
N LYS A 32 13.45 16.53 -4.87
CA LYS A 32 13.94 17.89 -4.54
C LYS A 32 13.80 18.89 -5.70
N ASN A 33 13.65 18.41 -6.93
CA ASN A 33 13.53 19.24 -8.12
C ASN A 33 12.14 19.11 -8.80
N ASP A 34 11.12 18.71 -8.05
CA ASP A 34 9.75 18.49 -8.56
C ASP A 34 9.71 17.59 -9.81
N GLY A 35 10.69 16.68 -9.90
CA GLY A 35 10.87 15.79 -11.03
C GLY A 35 9.82 14.67 -11.10
N PRO A 36 9.80 13.93 -12.23
CA PRO A 36 8.83 12.87 -12.46
C PRO A 36 9.02 11.66 -11.53
N ALA A 37 8.04 10.76 -11.53
CA ALA A 37 8.24 9.39 -11.04
C ALA A 37 9.35 8.71 -11.86
N VAL A 38 10.06 7.76 -11.28
CA VAL A 38 11.12 7.03 -11.97
C VAL A 38 10.89 5.52 -11.91
N LEU A 39 10.99 4.88 -13.05
CA LEU A 39 10.97 3.43 -13.21
C LEU A 39 12.35 2.94 -13.60
N PHE A 40 13.01 2.23 -12.70
CA PHE A 40 14.24 1.49 -12.99
C PHE A 40 13.87 0.14 -13.60
N GLU A 41 14.14 -0.04 -14.90
CA GLU A 41 13.75 -1.26 -15.63
C GLU A 41 14.71 -2.41 -15.37
N GLN A 42 15.97 -2.11 -15.00
CA GLN A 42 17.02 -3.05 -14.71
C GLN A 42 17.65 -2.81 -13.31
N PRO A 43 16.90 -2.98 -12.20
CA PRO A 43 17.49 -2.81 -10.88
C PRO A 43 18.56 -3.87 -10.63
N ARG A 44 19.77 -3.45 -10.22
CA ARG A 44 20.86 -4.34 -9.82
C ARG A 44 20.73 -4.63 -8.33
N LEU A 45 20.61 -5.91 -7.99
CA LEU A 45 20.52 -6.39 -6.62
C LEU A 45 21.88 -6.35 -5.92
N ALA A 46 21.89 -6.52 -4.58
CA ALA A 46 23.11 -6.50 -3.78
C ALA A 46 24.13 -7.59 -4.17
N ASP A 47 23.67 -8.71 -4.75
CA ASP A 47 24.53 -9.77 -5.28
C ASP A 47 25.08 -9.47 -6.69
N GLY A 48 24.79 -8.29 -7.25
CA GLY A 48 25.21 -7.85 -8.58
C GLY A 48 24.32 -8.35 -9.72
N THR A 49 23.32 -9.20 -9.46
CA THR A 49 22.39 -9.69 -10.48
C THR A 49 21.34 -8.62 -10.85
N ILE A 50 20.85 -8.69 -12.08
CA ILE A 50 19.77 -7.79 -12.54
C ILE A 50 18.42 -8.43 -12.22
N SER A 51 17.58 -7.68 -11.52
CA SER A 51 16.19 -8.13 -11.23
C SER A 51 15.34 -8.07 -12.51
N SER A 52 14.52 -9.08 -12.71
CA SER A 52 13.47 -9.08 -13.74
C SER A 52 12.22 -8.28 -13.30
N ILE A 53 12.18 -7.84 -12.06
CA ILE A 53 11.11 -7.03 -11.49
C ILE A 53 11.59 -5.58 -11.48
N PRO A 54 10.92 -4.64 -12.15
CA PRO A 54 11.31 -3.24 -12.14
C PRO A 54 11.01 -2.59 -10.78
N LEU A 55 11.72 -1.49 -10.48
CA LEU A 55 11.52 -0.70 -9.28
C LEU A 55 10.96 0.68 -9.65
N LEU A 56 9.76 0.99 -9.14
CA LEU A 56 9.13 2.31 -9.27
C LEU A 56 9.40 3.14 -8.00
N MET A 57 9.93 4.34 -8.16
CA MET A 57 10.15 5.28 -7.07
C MET A 57 9.56 6.67 -7.40
N ASN A 58 9.42 7.52 -6.40
CA ASN A 58 8.90 8.89 -6.52
C ASN A 58 7.50 8.99 -7.15
N ALA A 59 6.66 7.95 -7.04
CA ALA A 59 5.33 7.95 -7.64
C ALA A 59 4.41 9.06 -7.09
N PHE A 60 4.57 9.42 -5.82
CA PHE A 60 3.78 10.45 -5.10
C PHE A 60 4.60 11.68 -4.70
N GLY A 61 5.74 11.91 -5.34
CA GLY A 61 6.70 12.96 -4.97
C GLY A 61 6.27 14.38 -5.38
N SER A 62 5.11 14.60 -6.01
CA SER A 62 4.55 15.93 -6.19
C SER A 62 3.11 15.99 -5.70
N HIS A 63 2.72 17.17 -5.22
CA HIS A 63 1.38 17.43 -4.71
C HIS A 63 0.31 17.16 -5.77
N ASP A 64 0.50 17.66 -6.97
CA ASP A 64 -0.43 17.49 -8.08
C ASP A 64 -0.59 16.03 -8.51
N ARG A 65 0.51 15.25 -8.55
CA ARG A 65 0.44 13.82 -8.83
C ARG A 65 -0.37 13.09 -7.77
N THR A 66 -0.18 13.44 -6.51
CA THR A 66 -0.90 12.87 -5.39
C THR A 66 -2.39 13.14 -5.48
N LEU A 67 -2.79 14.40 -5.70
CA LEU A 67 -4.20 14.77 -5.87
C LEU A 67 -4.84 14.02 -7.04
N ARG A 68 -4.18 14.01 -8.20
CA ARG A 68 -4.68 13.27 -9.36
C ARG A 68 -4.79 11.77 -9.15
N ALA A 69 -3.83 11.17 -8.41
CA ALA A 69 -3.86 9.76 -8.07
C ALA A 69 -5.08 9.40 -7.21
N LEU A 70 -5.57 10.37 -6.41
CA LEU A 70 -6.76 10.23 -5.58
C LEU A 70 -8.06 10.71 -6.29
N GLY A 71 -7.95 11.15 -7.55
CA GLY A 71 -9.09 11.69 -8.30
C GLY A 71 -9.64 12.99 -7.73
N ALA A 72 -8.80 13.75 -7.03
CA ALA A 72 -9.13 15.06 -6.43
C ALA A 72 -8.47 16.21 -7.19
N SER A 73 -9.15 17.36 -7.23
CA SER A 73 -8.62 18.59 -7.80
C SER A 73 -8.00 19.50 -6.75
N HIS A 74 -8.44 19.38 -5.50
CA HIS A 74 -7.99 20.16 -4.35
C HIS A 74 -7.93 19.29 -3.09
N GLU A 75 -7.07 19.64 -2.14
CA GLU A 75 -6.91 18.94 -0.86
C GLU A 75 -8.21 18.82 -0.07
N THR A 76 -8.98 19.92 -0.04
CA THR A 76 -10.24 20.00 0.70
C THR A 76 -11.32 19.04 0.17
N GLU A 77 -11.26 18.69 -1.13
CA GLU A 77 -12.28 17.83 -1.75
C GLU A 77 -12.39 16.47 -1.07
N ILE A 78 -11.28 15.87 -0.68
CA ILE A 78 -11.25 14.58 0.04
C ILE A 78 -11.85 14.76 1.43
N GLY A 79 -11.46 15.81 2.14
CA GLY A 79 -11.98 16.13 3.46
C GLY A 79 -13.49 16.43 3.44
N ASP A 80 -13.93 17.21 2.48
CA ASP A 80 -15.35 17.56 2.29
C ASP A 80 -16.21 16.30 2.02
N ARG A 81 -15.69 15.36 1.22
CA ARG A 81 -16.37 14.09 0.96
C ARG A 81 -16.47 13.24 2.24
N MET A 82 -15.40 13.18 3.03
CA MET A 82 -15.42 12.50 4.34
C MET A 82 -16.45 13.12 5.28
N VAL A 83 -16.47 14.45 5.40
CA VAL A 83 -17.43 15.17 6.25
C VAL A 83 -18.88 14.94 5.76
N ALA A 84 -19.11 14.99 4.45
CA ALA A 84 -20.43 14.72 3.88
C ALA A 84 -20.95 13.30 4.17
N MET A 85 -20.04 12.33 4.24
CA MET A 85 -20.38 10.95 4.60
C MET A 85 -20.65 10.78 6.10
N MET A 86 -19.84 11.42 6.94
CA MET A 86 -19.98 11.33 8.40
C MET A 86 -21.19 12.12 8.92
N LYS A 87 -21.53 13.22 8.25
CA LYS A 87 -22.63 14.13 8.63
C LYS A 87 -23.48 14.50 7.40
N PRO A 88 -24.26 13.54 6.86
CA PRO A 88 -25.07 13.79 5.68
C PRO A 88 -26.18 14.84 5.98
N ASP A 89 -26.28 15.87 5.13
CA ASP A 89 -27.39 16.81 5.20
C ASP A 89 -28.66 16.23 4.54
N ILE A 90 -29.38 15.43 5.33
CA ILE A 90 -30.58 14.74 4.88
C ILE A 90 -31.64 15.76 4.38
N GLY A 91 -31.75 16.93 5.04
CA GLY A 91 -32.72 17.97 4.66
C GLY A 91 -32.42 18.55 3.28
N LEU A 92 -31.13 18.77 2.96
CA LEU A 92 -30.71 19.20 1.63
C LEU A 92 -31.00 18.12 0.57
N TYR A 93 -30.72 16.86 0.87
CA TYR A 93 -30.89 15.75 -0.08
C TYR A 93 -32.38 15.46 -0.35
N MET A 94 -33.25 15.63 0.64
CA MET A 94 -34.70 15.55 0.42
C MET A 94 -35.22 16.69 -0.49
N ARG A 95 -34.69 17.89 -0.38
CA ARG A 95 -35.09 19.04 -1.21
C ARG A 95 -34.46 19.01 -2.60
N LYS A 96 -33.23 18.48 -2.72
CA LYS A 96 -32.43 18.43 -3.94
C LYS A 96 -31.78 17.06 -4.09
N PRO A 97 -32.54 16.00 -4.51
CA PRO A 97 -32.06 14.62 -4.54
C PRO A 97 -30.76 14.41 -5.34
N TRP A 98 -30.57 15.20 -6.41
CA TRP A 98 -29.35 15.10 -7.23
C TRP A 98 -28.07 15.49 -6.47
N LYS A 99 -28.17 16.29 -5.40
CA LYS A 99 -27.02 16.58 -4.53
C LYS A 99 -26.63 15.41 -3.64
N GLY A 100 -27.49 14.43 -3.46
CA GLY A 100 -27.20 13.16 -2.76
C GLY A 100 -26.57 12.10 -3.64
N LEU A 101 -26.51 12.25 -4.98
CA LEU A 101 -25.95 11.27 -5.89
C LEU A 101 -24.45 10.93 -5.61
N PRO A 102 -23.58 11.91 -5.32
CA PRO A 102 -22.18 11.60 -4.94
C PRO A 102 -22.13 10.75 -3.68
N LEU A 103 -22.89 11.07 -2.65
CA LEU A 103 -22.95 10.31 -1.40
C LEU A 103 -23.46 8.88 -1.63
N LEU A 104 -24.49 8.71 -2.46
CA LEU A 104 -24.99 7.38 -2.84
C LEU A 104 -23.92 6.59 -3.59
N ARG A 105 -23.17 7.21 -4.50
CA ARG A 105 -22.06 6.59 -5.21
C ARG A 105 -20.97 6.11 -4.25
N ASP A 106 -20.59 6.97 -3.30
CA ASP A 106 -19.59 6.66 -2.31
C ASP A 106 -20.06 5.50 -1.40
N ALA A 107 -21.33 5.53 -0.96
CA ALA A 107 -21.93 4.45 -0.17
C ALA A 107 -21.95 3.10 -0.94
N LEU A 108 -22.21 3.11 -2.24
CA LEU A 108 -22.17 1.91 -3.08
C LEU A 108 -20.73 1.42 -3.34
N ALA A 109 -19.76 2.32 -3.29
CA ALA A 109 -18.35 1.99 -3.47
C ALA A 109 -17.68 1.45 -2.18
N MET A 110 -18.25 1.72 -1.00
CA MET A 110 -17.70 1.29 0.29
C MET A 110 -17.46 -0.21 0.40
N PRO A 111 -18.43 -1.10 0.12
CA PRO A 111 -18.23 -2.52 0.33
C PRO A 111 -17.11 -3.06 -0.59
N PRO A 112 -16.07 -3.70 -0.04
CA PRO A 112 -15.05 -4.33 -0.86
C PRO A 112 -15.65 -5.48 -1.68
N LYS A 113 -15.19 -5.63 -2.92
CA LYS A 113 -15.65 -6.67 -3.84
C LYS A 113 -14.75 -7.89 -3.76
N LYS A 114 -15.28 -9.01 -3.29
CA LYS A 114 -14.56 -10.29 -3.29
C LYS A 114 -14.41 -10.83 -4.72
N VAL A 115 -13.16 -11.11 -5.09
CA VAL A 115 -12.81 -11.72 -6.39
C VAL A 115 -12.05 -13.03 -6.19
N ARG A 116 -12.13 -13.91 -7.20
CA ARG A 116 -11.56 -15.27 -7.10
C ARG A 116 -10.03 -15.27 -7.10
N LYS A 117 -9.39 -14.40 -7.88
CA LYS A 117 -7.92 -14.28 -8.01
C LYS A 117 -7.49 -12.84 -8.07
N GLY A 118 -6.38 -12.55 -7.41
CA GLY A 118 -5.69 -11.27 -7.47
C GLY A 118 -4.54 -11.27 -8.49
N LYS A 119 -4.02 -10.07 -8.77
CA LYS A 119 -2.89 -9.84 -9.67
C LYS A 119 -1.62 -10.55 -9.17
N GLY A 120 -1.28 -10.38 -7.88
CA GLY A 120 -0.12 -10.99 -7.23
C GLY A 120 -0.21 -12.52 -7.06
N GLN A 121 -1.34 -13.16 -7.45
CA GLN A 121 -1.51 -14.61 -7.41
C GLN A 121 -1.26 -15.30 -8.75
N ARG A 122 -0.86 -14.55 -9.78
CA ARG A 122 -0.65 -15.08 -11.14
C ARG A 122 0.66 -15.83 -11.29
N VAL A 123 1.68 -15.37 -10.56
CA VAL A 123 3.03 -15.93 -10.59
C VAL A 123 3.47 -16.21 -9.15
N ARG A 124 4.11 -17.35 -8.94
CA ARG A 124 4.74 -17.67 -7.66
C ARG A 124 6.24 -17.40 -7.78
N LEU A 125 6.72 -16.47 -6.97
CA LEU A 125 8.14 -16.16 -6.86
C LEU A 125 8.83 -17.16 -5.92
N PRO A 126 10.16 -17.33 -6.04
CA PRO A 126 10.96 -17.98 -5.01
C PRO A 126 10.75 -17.34 -3.65
N ASN A 127 10.84 -18.12 -2.57
CA ASN A 127 10.76 -17.62 -1.20
C ASN A 127 12.11 -17.03 -0.77
N ASP A 128 12.52 -15.99 -1.47
CA ASP A 128 13.81 -15.32 -1.30
C ASP A 128 13.63 -13.80 -1.51
N LEU A 129 13.61 -13.06 -0.42
CA LEU A 129 13.45 -11.61 -0.42
C LEU A 129 14.63 -10.88 -1.07
N THR A 130 15.81 -11.49 -1.08
CA THR A 130 17.02 -10.91 -1.68
C THR A 130 16.95 -10.82 -3.21
N LYS A 131 16.00 -11.56 -3.83
CA LYS A 131 15.73 -11.51 -5.27
C LYS A 131 14.71 -10.43 -5.67
N LEU A 132 14.14 -9.73 -4.70
CA LEU A 132 13.28 -8.58 -4.94
C LEU A 132 14.12 -7.29 -4.97
N PRO A 133 13.81 -6.32 -5.84
CA PRO A 133 14.55 -5.06 -5.92
C PRO A 133 14.15 -4.11 -4.77
N ILE A 134 14.41 -4.54 -3.53
CA ILE A 134 14.10 -3.77 -2.32
C ILE A 134 15.27 -2.81 -2.07
N PRO A 135 15.04 -1.48 -2.03
CA PRO A 135 16.13 -0.52 -1.94
C PRO A 135 16.71 -0.43 -0.52
N LYS A 136 18.02 -0.15 -0.45
CA LYS A 136 18.67 0.47 0.70
C LYS A 136 18.94 1.92 0.33
N THR A 137 18.16 2.85 0.90
CA THR A 137 18.17 4.26 0.43
C THR A 137 19.31 5.06 1.01
N TRP A 138 19.62 4.89 2.31
CA TRP A 138 20.61 5.69 3.02
C TRP A 138 21.73 4.83 3.57
N PRO A 139 22.99 5.36 3.62
CA PRO A 139 24.13 4.62 4.17
C PRO A 139 23.95 4.15 5.60
N MET A 140 23.22 4.93 6.43
CA MET A 140 22.96 4.62 7.83
C MET A 140 21.70 3.78 8.05
N ASP A 141 20.96 3.40 6.98
CA ASP A 141 19.86 2.44 7.08
C ASP A 141 20.38 1.07 7.53
N GLY A 142 19.66 0.43 8.43
CA GLY A 142 20.01 -0.90 8.96
C GLY A 142 19.94 -2.06 7.97
N GLY A 143 19.58 -1.78 6.71
CA GLY A 143 19.46 -2.76 5.62
C GLY A 143 18.50 -2.29 4.54
N HIS A 144 17.97 -3.25 3.78
CA HIS A 144 16.97 -3.02 2.74
C HIS A 144 15.57 -2.88 3.36
N PHE A 145 14.77 -1.94 2.85
CA PHE A 145 13.43 -1.67 3.37
C PHE A 145 12.39 -1.61 2.27
N ILE A 146 11.29 -2.31 2.48
CA ILE A 146 10.05 -2.07 1.75
C ILE A 146 9.42 -0.82 2.37
N THR A 147 9.33 0.28 1.62
CA THR A 147 9.01 1.61 2.17
C THR A 147 7.52 1.92 2.20
N LEU A 148 6.75 1.39 1.27
CA LEU A 148 5.29 1.60 1.16
C LEU A 148 4.52 0.28 1.15
N PRO A 149 4.80 -0.68 2.05
CA PRO A 149 4.05 -1.92 2.08
C PRO A 149 2.67 -1.71 2.70
N LEU A 150 1.68 -2.37 2.13
CA LEU A 150 0.35 -2.50 2.69
C LEU A 150 0.33 -3.78 3.52
N VAL A 151 0.31 -3.63 4.83
CA VAL A 151 0.36 -4.76 5.76
C VAL A 151 -1.04 -5.08 6.25
N VAL A 152 -1.50 -6.29 5.92
CA VAL A 152 -2.79 -6.81 6.35
C VAL A 152 -2.57 -7.78 7.50
N THR A 153 -3.30 -7.57 8.58
CA THR A 153 -3.34 -8.44 9.75
C THR A 153 -4.78 -8.85 10.06
N LYS A 154 -4.94 -9.92 10.82
CA LYS A 154 -6.22 -10.37 11.32
C LYS A 154 -6.04 -10.87 12.74
N ASP A 155 -6.88 -10.43 13.66
CA ASP A 155 -6.86 -10.91 15.03
C ASP A 155 -7.66 -12.21 15.23
N GLY A 156 -7.66 -12.71 16.48
CA GLY A 156 -8.43 -13.91 16.88
C GLY A 156 -9.94 -13.73 16.76
N ASP A 157 -10.44 -12.50 16.82
CA ASP A 157 -11.87 -12.16 16.68
C ASP A 157 -12.29 -12.07 15.21
N GLY A 158 -11.32 -12.13 14.29
CA GLY A 158 -11.55 -12.10 12.84
C GLY A 158 -11.53 -10.72 12.23
N GLU A 159 -11.20 -9.69 12.99
CA GLU A 159 -11.07 -8.34 12.49
C GLU A 159 -9.81 -8.17 11.65
N HIS A 160 -9.96 -7.51 10.50
CA HIS A 160 -8.87 -7.20 9.59
C HIS A 160 -8.45 -5.75 9.81
N ASN A 161 -7.13 -5.55 9.87
CA ASN A 161 -6.53 -4.24 9.80
C ASN A 161 -5.62 -4.16 8.56
N LEU A 162 -5.65 -3.03 7.88
CA LEU A 162 -4.70 -2.68 6.83
C LEU A 162 -3.97 -1.41 7.25
N GLY A 163 -2.66 -1.49 7.33
CA GLY A 163 -1.82 -0.34 7.68
C GLY A 163 -0.55 -0.28 6.85
N MET A 164 0.10 0.86 6.85
CA MET A 164 1.41 1.01 6.23
C MET A 164 2.49 0.97 7.31
N TYR A 165 3.35 -0.05 7.26
CA TYR A 165 4.44 -0.24 8.20
C TYR A 165 5.71 -0.56 7.44
N ARG A 166 6.74 0.29 7.56
CA ARG A 166 8.05 0.04 6.93
C ARG A 166 8.58 -1.32 7.34
N ALA A 167 8.92 -2.18 6.38
CA ALA A 167 9.39 -3.53 6.62
C ALA A 167 10.88 -3.66 6.28
N GLN A 168 11.69 -4.09 7.24
CA GLN A 168 13.11 -4.34 7.06
C GLN A 168 13.36 -5.77 6.63
N VAL A 169 14.16 -5.99 5.61
CA VAL A 169 14.64 -7.31 5.22
C VAL A 169 15.78 -7.72 6.15
N HIS A 170 15.61 -8.80 6.90
CA HIS A 170 16.66 -9.36 7.76
C HIS A 170 17.48 -10.44 7.06
N ASN A 171 16.81 -11.29 6.31
CA ASN A 171 17.43 -12.36 5.51
C ASN A 171 16.49 -12.77 4.35
N GLU A 172 16.78 -13.88 3.70
CA GLU A 172 16.01 -14.40 2.57
C GLU A 172 14.52 -14.57 2.85
N THR A 173 14.12 -14.85 4.08
CA THR A 173 12.74 -15.23 4.44
C THR A 173 12.12 -14.42 5.55
N GLU A 174 12.87 -13.57 6.23
CA GLU A 174 12.41 -12.84 7.42
C GLU A 174 12.33 -11.33 7.18
N LEU A 175 11.20 -10.75 7.60
CA LEU A 175 10.94 -9.31 7.63
C LEU A 175 10.78 -8.83 9.08
N GLY A 176 11.46 -7.74 9.43
CA GLY A 176 11.20 -6.98 10.64
C GLY A 176 10.12 -5.93 10.40
N LEU A 177 9.05 -5.97 11.18
CA LEU A 177 7.99 -4.95 11.17
C LEU A 177 8.00 -4.17 12.47
N HIS A 178 7.97 -2.84 12.38
CA HIS A 178 7.85 -1.98 13.55
C HIS A 178 6.38 -1.63 13.79
N TRP A 179 5.77 -2.26 14.80
CA TRP A 179 4.43 -1.93 15.27
C TRP A 179 4.50 -0.73 16.24
N GLN A 180 3.88 0.39 15.87
CA GLN A 180 3.71 1.49 16.81
C GLN A 180 2.59 1.15 17.79
N ILE A 181 2.80 1.48 19.10
CA ILE A 181 1.89 1.14 20.21
C ILE A 181 0.44 1.61 19.98
N HIS A 182 0.25 2.72 19.27
CA HIS A 182 -1.07 3.29 19.01
C HIS A 182 -1.70 2.85 17.67
N LYS A 183 -1.23 1.75 17.10
CA LYS A 183 -1.76 1.20 15.84
C LYS A 183 -2.47 -0.12 16.09
N HIS A 184 -3.60 -0.34 15.43
CA HIS A 184 -4.42 -1.55 15.56
C HIS A 184 -3.62 -2.86 15.37
N ALA A 185 -2.59 -2.85 14.54
CA ALA A 185 -1.71 -4.01 14.38
C ALA A 185 -0.91 -4.35 15.66
N ALA A 186 -0.59 -3.36 16.50
CA ALA A 186 0.04 -3.60 17.80
C ALA A 186 -0.95 -4.24 18.78
N ASP A 187 -2.22 -3.86 18.74
CA ASP A 187 -3.28 -4.47 19.55
C ASP A 187 -3.50 -5.93 19.16
N HIS A 188 -3.47 -6.24 17.85
CA HIS A 188 -3.50 -7.61 17.34
C HIS A 188 -2.31 -8.43 17.86
N ALA A 189 -1.10 -7.88 17.79
CA ALA A 189 0.11 -8.55 18.28
C ALA A 189 0.11 -8.76 19.80
N ALA A 190 -0.44 -7.83 20.57
CA ALA A 190 -0.49 -7.89 22.03
C ALA A 190 -1.42 -9.00 22.58
N LYS A 191 -2.38 -9.46 21.79
CA LYS A 191 -3.26 -10.59 22.16
C LYS A 191 -2.52 -11.92 22.31
N GLY A 192 -1.23 -12.00 21.94
CA GLY A 192 -0.33 -13.11 22.28
C GLY A 192 -0.50 -14.39 21.47
N GLU A 193 -1.22 -14.34 20.37
CA GLU A 193 -1.39 -15.45 19.42
C GLU A 193 -0.55 -15.26 18.17
N ARG A 194 -0.26 -16.37 17.47
CA ARG A 194 0.35 -16.32 16.14
C ARG A 194 -0.63 -15.65 15.18
N MET A 195 -0.24 -14.50 14.66
CA MET A 195 -1.09 -13.68 13.81
C MET A 195 -0.73 -13.87 12.34
N PRO A 196 -1.71 -14.12 11.45
CA PRO A 196 -1.47 -14.14 10.02
C PRO A 196 -1.16 -12.71 9.55
N VAL A 197 -0.14 -12.56 8.72
CA VAL A 197 0.32 -11.29 8.18
C VAL A 197 0.50 -11.41 6.68
N ALA A 198 0.01 -10.43 5.92
CA ALA A 198 0.33 -10.27 4.51
C ALA A 198 0.98 -8.91 4.29
N VAL A 199 2.14 -8.92 3.62
CA VAL A 199 2.84 -7.70 3.19
C VAL A 199 2.63 -7.56 1.70
N CYS A 200 1.77 -6.64 1.29
CA CYS A 200 1.42 -6.38 -0.09
C CYS A 200 2.20 -5.17 -0.61
N ILE A 201 2.80 -5.31 -1.78
CA ILE A 201 3.58 -4.28 -2.44
C ILE A 201 2.84 -3.86 -3.70
N GLY A 202 2.75 -2.56 -3.96
CA GLY A 202 1.97 -2.02 -5.06
C GLY A 202 0.46 -2.03 -4.78
N GLY A 203 -0.31 -1.66 -5.77
CA GLY A 203 -1.76 -1.53 -5.67
C GLY A 203 -2.25 -0.14 -6.05
N PRO A 204 -3.56 0.11 -5.95
CA PRO A 204 -4.13 1.38 -6.34
C PRO A 204 -3.79 2.48 -5.33
N PRO A 205 -3.56 3.72 -5.79
CA PRO A 205 -3.20 4.85 -4.93
C PRO A 205 -4.18 5.08 -3.78
N GLU A 206 -5.46 4.98 -4.04
CA GLU A 206 -6.53 5.15 -3.04
C GLU A 206 -6.38 4.19 -1.85
N LEU A 207 -5.85 2.98 -2.10
CA LEU A 207 -5.59 2.01 -1.03
C LEU A 207 -4.34 2.37 -0.22
N ILE A 208 -3.29 2.85 -0.91
CA ILE A 208 -2.05 3.30 -0.27
C ILE A 208 -2.34 4.46 0.70
N PHE A 209 -3.17 5.42 0.26
CA PHE A 209 -3.57 6.55 1.10
C PHE A 209 -4.53 6.15 2.22
N SER A 210 -5.43 5.20 1.99
CA SER A 210 -6.33 4.73 3.05
C SER A 210 -5.57 4.06 4.19
N ALA A 211 -4.49 3.34 3.89
CA ALA A 211 -3.66 2.65 4.89
C ALA A 211 -2.92 3.57 5.87
N ILE A 212 -2.80 4.87 5.55
CA ILE A 212 -2.18 5.89 6.42
C ILE A 212 -3.20 6.87 7.00
N SER A 213 -4.45 6.78 6.59
CA SER A 213 -5.49 7.73 7.01
C SER A 213 -5.95 7.45 8.45
N PRO A 214 -6.16 8.48 9.28
CA PRO A 214 -6.74 8.32 10.61
C PRO A 214 -8.25 8.08 10.48
N LEU A 215 -8.66 6.83 10.38
CA LEU A 215 -10.05 6.44 10.23
C LEU A 215 -10.73 6.22 11.58
N PRO A 216 -12.03 6.48 11.70
CA PRO A 216 -12.80 6.08 12.87
C PRO A 216 -12.94 4.54 12.92
N ASP A 217 -13.11 3.98 14.12
CA ASP A 217 -13.12 2.53 14.37
C ASP A 217 -14.16 1.74 13.56
N ASN A 218 -15.25 2.41 13.13
CA ASN A 218 -16.32 1.78 12.34
C ASN A 218 -16.11 1.85 10.82
N LEU A 219 -14.98 2.34 10.34
CA LEU A 219 -14.65 2.47 8.92
C LEU A 219 -13.31 1.80 8.63
N SER A 220 -13.34 0.69 7.89
CA SER A 220 -12.10 0.02 7.50
C SER A 220 -11.39 0.73 6.35
N GLU A 221 -10.08 0.53 6.24
CA GLU A 221 -9.25 1.06 5.16
C GLU A 221 -9.73 0.58 3.79
N TYR A 222 -10.24 -0.64 3.69
CA TYR A 222 -10.81 -1.17 2.45
C TYR A 222 -12.06 -0.41 2.00
N GLN A 223 -12.93 -0.06 2.96
CA GLN A 223 -14.12 0.75 2.69
C GLN A 223 -13.73 2.17 2.29
N PHE A 224 -12.78 2.76 3.00
CA PHE A 224 -12.31 4.11 2.68
C PHE A 224 -11.59 4.18 1.33
N ALA A 225 -10.81 3.17 0.96
CA ALA A 225 -10.24 3.07 -0.39
C ALA A 225 -11.33 3.01 -1.47
N GLY A 226 -12.43 2.32 -1.21
CA GLY A 226 -13.59 2.32 -2.11
C GLY A 226 -14.20 3.70 -2.31
N ILE A 227 -14.33 4.46 -1.24
CA ILE A 227 -14.80 5.86 -1.27
C ILE A 227 -13.84 6.73 -2.09
N LEU A 228 -12.54 6.70 -1.77
CA LEU A 228 -11.52 7.50 -2.48
C LEU A 228 -11.53 7.19 -3.98
N GLY A 229 -11.50 5.92 -4.34
CA GLY A 229 -11.49 5.46 -5.73
C GLY A 229 -12.84 5.51 -6.42
N GLN A 230 -13.93 5.83 -5.70
CA GLN A 230 -15.32 5.85 -6.20
C GLN A 230 -15.74 4.55 -6.89
N LYS A 231 -15.15 3.45 -6.45
CA LYS A 231 -15.41 2.07 -6.92
C LYS A 231 -15.09 1.08 -5.80
N SER A 232 -15.86 -0.02 -5.72
CA SER A 232 -15.56 -1.08 -4.75
C SER A 232 -14.15 -1.63 -4.94
N LEU A 233 -13.37 -1.67 -3.85
CA LEU A 233 -12.04 -2.22 -3.87
C LEU A 233 -12.09 -3.75 -4.07
N PRO A 234 -11.42 -4.32 -5.08
CA PRO A 234 -11.35 -5.76 -5.23
C PRO A 234 -10.38 -6.37 -4.20
N ILE A 235 -10.88 -7.35 -3.45
CA ILE A 235 -10.09 -8.15 -2.50
C ILE A 235 -10.16 -9.63 -2.85
N THR A 236 -9.10 -10.37 -2.55
CA THR A 236 -9.02 -11.81 -2.79
C THR A 236 -8.53 -12.55 -1.54
N LYS A 237 -8.84 -13.84 -1.45
CA LYS A 237 -8.34 -14.68 -0.36
C LYS A 237 -6.83 -14.91 -0.55
N ALA A 238 -6.04 -14.71 0.49
CA ALA A 238 -4.62 -15.06 0.47
C ALA A 238 -4.42 -16.58 0.30
N LEU A 239 -3.30 -16.99 -0.31
CA LEU A 239 -3.08 -18.39 -0.70
C LEU A 239 -2.81 -19.31 0.48
N THR A 240 -2.08 -18.83 1.50
CA THR A 240 -1.59 -19.64 2.64
C THR A 240 -2.03 -19.12 3.99
N GLN A 241 -2.59 -17.91 4.05
CA GLN A 241 -3.05 -17.26 5.27
C GLN A 241 -4.56 -16.99 5.22
N ASP A 242 -5.21 -17.01 6.38
CA ASP A 242 -6.65 -16.70 6.48
C ASP A 242 -6.90 -15.19 6.45
N LEU A 243 -6.51 -14.56 5.34
CA LEU A 243 -6.60 -13.10 5.11
C LEU A 243 -7.33 -12.78 3.82
N TRP A 244 -8.03 -11.64 3.83
CA TRP A 244 -8.48 -10.98 2.61
C TRP A 244 -7.48 -9.87 2.25
N VAL A 245 -6.80 -10.03 1.11
CA VAL A 245 -5.75 -9.12 0.66
C VAL A 245 -6.18 -8.35 -0.59
N PRO A 246 -5.59 -7.18 -0.86
CA PRO A 246 -5.89 -6.41 -2.07
C PRO A 246 -5.62 -7.24 -3.33
N ALA A 247 -6.62 -7.38 -4.19
CA ALA A 247 -6.50 -8.18 -5.41
C ALA A 247 -5.61 -7.51 -6.47
N GLU A 248 -5.42 -6.20 -6.39
CA GLU A 248 -4.62 -5.41 -7.33
C GLU A 248 -3.16 -5.21 -6.87
N ALA A 249 -2.77 -5.74 -5.70
CA ALA A 249 -1.37 -5.74 -5.29
C ALA A 249 -0.48 -6.48 -6.31
N ASP A 250 0.69 -5.94 -6.59
CA ASP A 250 1.65 -6.53 -7.54
C ASP A 250 2.35 -7.74 -6.93
N ILE A 251 2.77 -7.64 -5.67
CA ILE A 251 3.41 -8.72 -4.90
C ILE A 251 2.69 -8.85 -3.57
N CYS A 252 2.52 -10.09 -3.10
CA CYS A 252 1.95 -10.37 -1.78
C CYS A 252 2.82 -11.43 -1.08
N LEU A 253 3.49 -11.01 -0.01
CA LEU A 253 4.31 -11.86 0.85
C LEU A 253 3.46 -12.30 2.03
N LEU A 254 3.43 -13.60 2.32
CA LEU A 254 2.54 -14.19 3.31
C LEU A 254 3.34 -14.76 4.47
N TYR A 255 3.09 -14.28 5.66
CA TYR A 255 3.80 -14.61 6.89
C TYR A 255 2.86 -15.03 8.01
N THR A 256 3.47 -15.61 9.03
CA THR A 256 2.87 -15.74 10.36
C THR A 256 3.77 -15.01 11.34
N SER A 257 3.24 -14.03 12.06
CA SER A 257 3.99 -13.38 13.13
C SER A 257 4.32 -14.40 14.23
N PRO A 258 5.54 -14.42 14.78
CA PRO A 258 5.82 -15.22 15.96
C PRO A 258 4.95 -14.77 17.13
N SER A 259 4.52 -15.70 17.96
CA SER A 259 3.86 -15.37 19.22
C SER A 259 4.88 -14.69 20.15
N PRO A 260 4.47 -13.67 20.94
CA PRO A 260 5.31 -13.15 22.02
C PRO A 260 5.76 -14.21 23.03
N ARG A 261 5.10 -15.36 23.04
CA ARG A 261 5.47 -16.54 23.87
C ARG A 261 6.44 -17.49 23.18
N ASP A 262 6.69 -17.31 21.88
CA ASP A 262 7.71 -18.11 21.20
C ASP A 262 9.08 -17.70 21.77
N PRO A 263 9.91 -18.66 22.22
CA PRO A 263 11.22 -18.31 22.71
C PRO A 263 11.98 -17.58 21.60
N THR A 264 12.46 -16.39 21.91
CA THR A 264 13.37 -15.65 21.02
C THR A 264 14.55 -16.53 20.68
N LYS A 265 14.70 -16.84 19.41
CA LYS A 265 15.89 -17.50 18.92
C LYS A 265 17.08 -16.55 18.96
#